data_a71fb224b6513072e866210f2f9fab21
#
_entry.id   a71fb224b6513072e866210f2f9fab21
#
_cell.length_a   1.000
_cell.length_b   1.000
_cell.length_c   1.000
_cell.angle_alpha   90.00
_cell.angle_beta   90.00
_cell.angle_gamma   90.00
#
_symmetry.space_group_name_H-M   'P 1'
#
loop_
_entity.id
_entity.type
_entity.pdbx_description
1 polymer ?
#
loop_
_entity_poly.entity_id
_entity_poly.type
_entity_poly.pdbx_seq_one_letter_code
_entity_poly.pdbx_strand_id
1 'polypeptide(L)'
;MAPPAAALTPTVFFFCRLGDMVMVTRMLNLLHQRYGRPCQVIGTGSWTPTTYAGNPDVAGVWAFHRHLPFLLDAAWRPVRRALRDSAPGPVYVCERHFRQLPRIRRMLRLSGTDPRRCVFLSERPVRGPVRETDHLVDRLLALGARMPANLRSAEYPVPGTAALDGPRLYVLESERAERDAWLREQGYSGRELILVQPGNHRTMGPRRARWRRLNTDDKWWPIERWAQLLQRMHQAHPDAVLLLRGSKEELPLLREIQAATGLKSVGTVGTTLRQLYALCEAASSMVSVDSGPGHAAAALSVPLVVLYGAESPLYWLPRSPSGSPVLSAGGAPVSRRADQVSVDTVFSAWRSVAGYKRP
;
A
#
# COMPACT_ATOMS: atom_id res chain seq x y z
N MET A 1 -2.51 -25.03 -34.59
CA MET A 1 -2.46 -24.23 -33.34
C MET A 1 -2.11 -25.17 -32.19
N ALA A 2 -1.11 -24.83 -31.41
CA ALA A 2 -0.86 -25.57 -30.16
C ALA A 2 -2.05 -25.39 -29.22
N PRO A 3 -2.42 -26.44 -28.43
CA PRO A 3 -3.50 -26.29 -27.45
C PRO A 3 -3.14 -25.17 -26.45
N PRO A 4 -4.16 -24.43 -25.94
CA PRO A 4 -3.89 -23.38 -24.97
C PRO A 4 -3.22 -23.99 -23.73
N ALA A 5 -2.24 -23.28 -23.20
CA ALA A 5 -1.53 -23.71 -21.99
C ALA A 5 -2.50 -23.91 -20.82
N ALA A 6 -2.26 -24.91 -19.99
CA ALA A 6 -3.09 -25.18 -18.81
C ALA A 6 -3.04 -23.99 -17.84
N ALA A 7 -4.20 -23.55 -17.36
CA ALA A 7 -4.28 -22.47 -16.37
C ALA A 7 -3.65 -22.89 -15.04
N LEU A 8 -2.73 -22.09 -14.51
CA LEU A 8 -1.96 -22.34 -13.30
C LEU A 8 -2.27 -21.31 -12.22
N THR A 9 -2.26 -21.73 -10.96
CA THR A 9 -2.43 -20.82 -9.80
C THR A 9 -1.06 -20.38 -9.28
N PRO A 10 -0.65 -19.10 -9.46
CA PRO A 10 0.57 -18.58 -8.89
C PRO A 10 0.47 -18.45 -7.38
N THR A 11 1.57 -18.68 -6.65
CA THR A 11 1.68 -18.42 -5.21
C THR A 11 2.72 -17.32 -4.98
N VAL A 12 2.36 -16.31 -4.19
CA VAL A 12 3.22 -15.14 -3.90
C VAL A 12 3.50 -15.05 -2.40
N PHE A 13 4.78 -15.09 -2.03
CA PHE A 13 5.25 -14.84 -0.67
C PHE A 13 5.73 -13.40 -0.53
N PHE A 14 5.14 -12.65 0.42
CA PHE A 14 5.58 -11.31 0.74
C PHE A 14 5.32 -10.95 2.21
N PHE A 15 6.36 -11.01 3.05
CA PHE A 15 6.31 -10.75 4.50
C PHE A 15 6.67 -9.29 4.82
N CYS A 16 5.80 -8.36 4.47
CA CYS A 16 6.07 -6.93 4.42
C CYS A 16 5.03 -6.08 5.16
N ARG A 17 5.12 -4.76 5.00
CA ARG A 17 4.18 -3.79 5.53
C ARG A 17 3.07 -3.46 4.53
N LEU A 18 2.06 -2.69 4.99
CA LEU A 18 0.88 -2.33 4.21
C LEU A 18 1.23 -1.70 2.84
N GLY A 19 2.14 -0.71 2.81
CA GLY A 19 2.52 -0.04 1.56
C GLY A 19 3.08 -1.01 0.51
N ASP A 20 3.98 -1.91 0.94
CA ASP A 20 4.55 -2.94 0.06
C ASP A 20 3.46 -3.91 -0.44
N MET A 21 2.50 -4.29 0.43
CA MET A 21 1.37 -5.15 0.05
C MET A 21 0.45 -4.51 -0.97
N VAL A 22 0.26 -3.20 -0.91
CA VAL A 22 -0.46 -2.46 -1.94
C VAL A 22 0.32 -2.51 -3.25
N MET A 23 1.63 -2.23 -3.22
CA MET A 23 2.45 -2.21 -4.43
C MET A 23 2.51 -3.54 -5.18
N VAL A 24 2.45 -4.68 -4.46
CA VAL A 24 2.47 -6.00 -5.09
C VAL A 24 1.21 -6.33 -5.87
N THR A 25 0.08 -5.64 -5.62
CA THR A 25 -1.19 -5.92 -6.32
C THR A 25 -1.06 -5.81 -7.84
N ARG A 26 -0.18 -4.91 -8.33
CA ARG A 26 0.09 -4.80 -9.77
C ARG A 26 0.77 -6.06 -10.35
N MET A 27 1.68 -6.67 -9.57
CA MET A 27 2.27 -7.96 -9.95
C MET A 27 1.25 -9.10 -9.86
N LEU A 28 0.35 -9.10 -8.86
CA LEU A 28 -0.70 -10.12 -8.77
C LEU A 28 -1.59 -10.11 -10.02
N ASN A 29 -1.97 -8.93 -10.50
CA ASN A 29 -2.71 -8.77 -11.75
C ASN A 29 -1.93 -9.31 -12.96
N LEU A 30 -0.63 -8.97 -13.08
CA LEU A 30 0.24 -9.52 -14.12
C LEU A 30 0.28 -11.05 -14.10
N LEU A 31 0.44 -11.65 -12.91
CA LEU A 31 0.52 -13.09 -12.76
C LEU A 31 -0.81 -13.78 -13.06
N HIS A 32 -1.94 -13.20 -12.64
CA HIS A 32 -3.27 -13.70 -12.96
C HIS A 32 -3.50 -13.74 -14.48
N GLN A 33 -3.22 -12.63 -15.18
CA GLN A 33 -3.33 -12.58 -16.64
C GLN A 33 -2.40 -13.58 -17.33
N ARG A 34 -1.16 -13.71 -16.81
CA ARG A 34 -0.14 -14.59 -17.41
C ARG A 34 -0.46 -16.07 -17.28
N TYR A 35 -0.99 -16.49 -16.12
CA TYR A 35 -1.20 -17.90 -15.79
C TYR A 35 -2.67 -18.34 -15.82
N GLY A 36 -3.60 -17.42 -16.08
CA GLY A 36 -5.02 -17.68 -16.26
C GLY A 36 -5.79 -18.00 -14.99
N ARG A 37 -5.15 -17.95 -13.78
CA ARG A 37 -5.83 -18.12 -12.48
C ARG A 37 -5.37 -17.09 -11.47
N PRO A 38 -6.27 -16.64 -10.56
CA PRO A 38 -5.92 -15.74 -9.48
C PRO A 38 -4.83 -16.32 -8.56
N CYS A 39 -4.06 -15.44 -7.95
CA CYS A 39 -2.92 -15.79 -7.11
C CYS A 39 -3.33 -16.25 -5.71
N GLN A 40 -2.52 -17.09 -5.12
CA GLN A 40 -2.48 -17.31 -3.68
C GLN A 40 -1.45 -16.37 -3.06
N VAL A 41 -1.81 -15.67 -1.97
CA VAL A 41 -0.92 -14.73 -1.28
C VAL A 41 -0.61 -15.23 0.13
N ILE A 42 0.68 -15.31 0.45
CA ILE A 42 1.18 -15.71 1.76
C ILE A 42 1.97 -14.54 2.35
N GLY A 43 1.44 -13.97 3.42
CA GLY A 43 1.98 -12.78 4.09
C GLY A 43 2.11 -12.93 5.60
N THR A 44 2.26 -11.79 6.29
CA THR A 44 2.32 -11.70 7.75
C THR A 44 1.44 -10.57 8.27
N GLY A 45 0.87 -10.76 9.47
CA GLY A 45 0.04 -9.78 10.15
C GLY A 45 -1.41 -9.73 9.66
N SER A 46 -2.28 -9.20 10.51
CA SER A 46 -3.74 -9.14 10.28
C SER A 46 -4.15 -8.25 9.08
N TRP A 47 -3.29 -7.35 8.66
CA TRP A 47 -3.54 -6.49 7.49
C TRP A 47 -3.47 -7.24 6.15
N THR A 48 -2.80 -8.42 6.07
CA THR A 48 -2.66 -9.15 4.81
C THR A 48 -4.00 -9.57 4.22
N PRO A 49 -4.89 -10.30 4.91
CA PRO A 49 -6.20 -10.64 4.36
C PRO A 49 -7.07 -9.40 4.12
N THR A 50 -6.98 -8.41 5.01
CA THR A 50 -7.72 -7.14 4.90
C THR A 50 -7.37 -6.39 3.61
N THR A 51 -6.09 -6.37 3.22
CA THR A 51 -5.61 -5.64 2.03
C THR A 51 -6.17 -6.24 0.73
N TYR A 52 -6.31 -7.56 0.67
CA TYR A 52 -6.70 -8.25 -0.58
C TYR A 52 -8.18 -8.62 -0.65
N ALA A 53 -9.00 -8.24 0.34
CA ALA A 53 -10.45 -8.49 0.29
C ALA A 53 -11.07 -7.82 -0.97
N GLY A 54 -11.84 -8.60 -1.73
CA GLY A 54 -12.47 -8.15 -2.98
C GLY A 54 -11.54 -8.04 -4.19
N ASN A 55 -10.26 -8.41 -4.06
CA ASN A 55 -9.33 -8.36 -5.18
C ASN A 55 -9.54 -9.58 -6.12
N PRO A 56 -9.94 -9.38 -7.39
CA PRO A 56 -10.20 -10.47 -8.34
C PRO A 56 -8.93 -11.25 -8.73
N ASP A 57 -7.75 -10.69 -8.51
CA ASP A 57 -6.48 -11.34 -8.81
C ASP A 57 -5.99 -12.26 -7.68
N VAL A 58 -6.79 -12.41 -6.60
CA VAL A 58 -6.43 -13.18 -5.40
C VAL A 58 -7.48 -14.24 -5.10
N ALA A 59 -7.08 -15.52 -5.16
CA ALA A 59 -7.92 -16.67 -4.86
C ALA A 59 -7.91 -17.04 -3.37
N GLY A 60 -6.82 -16.76 -2.66
CA GLY A 60 -6.68 -17.10 -1.24
C GLY A 60 -5.55 -16.35 -0.57
N VAL A 61 -5.73 -16.10 0.73
CA VAL A 61 -4.77 -15.31 1.54
C VAL A 61 -4.49 -16.05 2.84
N TRP A 62 -3.22 -16.20 3.16
CA TRP A 62 -2.77 -16.74 4.44
C TRP A 62 -1.78 -15.77 5.09
N ALA A 63 -1.98 -15.51 6.38
CA ALA A 63 -1.14 -14.60 7.14
C ALA A 63 -0.54 -15.29 8.37
N PHE A 64 0.78 -15.30 8.46
CA PHE A 64 1.49 -15.76 9.64
C PHE A 64 1.56 -14.67 10.72
N HIS A 65 1.57 -15.07 11.99
CA HIS A 65 1.91 -14.18 13.08
C HIS A 65 3.39 -13.78 13.01
N ARG A 66 3.66 -12.51 13.24
CA ARG A 66 5.01 -11.93 13.05
C ARG A 66 6.08 -12.56 13.92
N HIS A 67 5.72 -12.90 15.15
CA HIS A 67 6.65 -13.32 16.20
C HIS A 67 6.55 -14.81 16.54
N LEU A 68 5.62 -15.54 15.94
CA LEU A 68 5.45 -16.95 16.19
C LEU A 68 6.30 -17.79 15.21
N PRO A 69 7.02 -18.83 15.70
CA PRO A 69 7.63 -19.81 14.80
C PRO A 69 6.59 -20.42 13.86
N PHE A 70 6.86 -20.44 12.55
CA PHE A 70 5.84 -20.81 11.57
C PHE A 70 5.33 -22.25 11.73
N LEU A 71 6.11 -23.16 12.30
CA LEU A 71 5.69 -24.54 12.55
C LEU A 71 4.60 -24.65 13.64
N LEU A 72 4.55 -23.66 14.55
CA LEU A 72 3.55 -23.54 15.62
C LEU A 72 2.38 -22.66 15.21
N ASP A 73 2.47 -21.99 14.05
CA ASP A 73 1.43 -21.08 13.57
C ASP A 73 0.30 -21.88 12.90
N ALA A 74 -0.93 -21.57 13.24
CA ALA A 74 -2.13 -22.20 12.65
C ALA A 74 -2.18 -22.08 11.12
N ALA A 75 -1.58 -21.00 10.57
CA ALA A 75 -1.50 -20.78 9.12
C ALA A 75 -0.61 -21.82 8.41
N TRP A 76 0.29 -22.54 9.10
CA TRP A 76 1.23 -23.43 8.45
C TRP A 76 0.58 -24.60 7.71
N ARG A 77 -0.40 -25.27 8.34
CA ARG A 77 -1.10 -26.39 7.69
C ARG A 77 -1.84 -25.97 6.42
N PRO A 78 -2.67 -24.90 6.44
CA PRO A 78 -3.30 -24.36 5.23
C PRO A 78 -2.31 -23.95 4.14
N VAL A 79 -1.23 -23.24 4.50
CA VAL A 79 -0.19 -22.83 3.54
C VAL A 79 0.49 -24.03 2.90
N ARG A 80 0.85 -25.04 3.68
CA ARG A 80 1.45 -26.28 3.16
C ARG A 80 0.52 -27.00 2.19
N ARG A 81 -0.79 -27.01 2.47
CA ARG A 81 -1.81 -27.56 1.57
C ARG A 81 -1.91 -26.73 0.29
N ALA A 82 -2.04 -25.42 0.42
CA ALA A 82 -2.13 -24.50 -0.71
C ALA A 82 -0.94 -24.62 -1.69
N LEU A 83 0.29 -24.75 -1.16
CA LEU A 83 1.50 -24.97 -1.97
C LEU A 83 1.48 -26.29 -2.75
N ARG A 84 0.89 -27.35 -2.18
CA ARG A 84 0.73 -28.65 -2.87
C ARG A 84 -0.37 -28.60 -3.92
N ASP A 85 -1.53 -28.03 -3.55
CA ASP A 85 -2.70 -27.96 -4.41
C ASP A 85 -2.49 -27.03 -5.62
N SER A 86 -1.58 -26.02 -5.49
CA SER A 86 -1.18 -25.13 -6.59
C SER A 86 -0.14 -25.74 -7.56
N ALA A 87 0.41 -26.93 -7.28
CA ALA A 87 1.37 -27.55 -8.18
C ALA A 87 0.72 -27.92 -9.54
N PRO A 88 1.43 -27.74 -10.67
CA PRO A 88 2.81 -27.26 -10.85
C PRO A 88 2.97 -25.72 -10.96
N GLY A 89 2.01 -24.92 -10.52
CA GLY A 89 2.01 -23.48 -10.63
C GLY A 89 3.25 -22.81 -9.99
N PRO A 90 3.62 -21.61 -10.46
CA PRO A 90 4.83 -20.93 -10.02
C PRO A 90 4.72 -20.39 -8.59
N VAL A 91 5.88 -20.21 -7.93
CA VAL A 91 6.01 -19.61 -6.61
C VAL A 91 6.95 -18.41 -6.69
N TYR A 92 6.43 -17.21 -6.44
CA TYR A 92 7.18 -15.97 -6.45
C TYR A 92 7.45 -15.50 -5.03
N VAL A 93 8.73 -15.26 -4.70
CA VAL A 93 9.16 -14.77 -3.38
C VAL A 93 9.61 -13.33 -3.52
N CYS A 94 8.72 -12.40 -3.13
CA CYS A 94 8.94 -10.95 -3.21
C CYS A 94 9.76 -10.39 -2.03
N GLU A 95 10.20 -11.25 -1.11
CA GLU A 95 10.90 -10.86 0.10
C GLU A 95 12.31 -10.34 -0.21
N ARG A 96 12.65 -9.20 0.40
CA ARG A 96 13.96 -8.55 0.27
C ARG A 96 14.83 -8.68 1.52
N HIS A 97 14.20 -8.90 2.69
CA HIS A 97 14.90 -8.95 3.96
C HIS A 97 15.59 -10.28 4.17
N PHE A 98 16.90 -10.27 4.31
CA PHE A 98 17.72 -11.45 4.54
C PHE A 98 17.27 -12.31 5.73
N ARG A 99 16.61 -11.72 6.76
CA ARG A 99 16.07 -12.45 7.92
C ARG A 99 14.87 -13.33 7.58
N GLN A 100 14.06 -12.97 6.61
CA GLN A 100 12.84 -13.71 6.25
C GLN A 100 13.10 -14.78 5.18
N LEU A 101 14.07 -14.58 4.31
CA LEU A 101 14.40 -15.51 3.24
C LEU A 101 14.73 -16.93 3.72
N PRO A 102 15.57 -17.15 4.76
CA PRO A 102 15.82 -18.49 5.29
C PRO A 102 14.54 -19.18 5.81
N ARG A 103 13.65 -18.40 6.45
CA ARG A 103 12.34 -18.86 6.92
C ARG A 103 11.48 -19.36 5.75
N ILE A 104 11.35 -18.55 4.70
CA ILE A 104 10.56 -18.92 3.51
C ILE A 104 11.17 -20.13 2.81
N ARG A 105 12.49 -20.17 2.61
CA ARG A 105 13.17 -21.35 2.00
C ARG A 105 12.93 -22.62 2.82
N ARG A 106 12.93 -22.55 4.15
CA ARG A 106 12.60 -23.69 5.02
C ARG A 106 11.15 -24.10 4.87
N MET A 107 10.21 -23.14 4.77
CA MET A 107 8.78 -23.43 4.53
C MET A 107 8.56 -24.15 3.21
N LEU A 108 9.17 -23.68 2.11
CA LEU A 108 9.09 -24.28 0.78
C LEU A 108 9.65 -25.71 0.79
N ARG A 109 10.80 -25.92 1.41
CA ARG A 109 11.41 -27.25 1.55
C ARG A 109 10.51 -28.22 2.34
N LEU A 110 9.98 -27.78 3.49
CA LEU A 110 9.11 -28.64 4.34
C LEU A 110 7.72 -28.88 3.74
N SER A 111 7.28 -28.05 2.78
CA SER A 111 6.05 -28.30 2.02
C SER A 111 6.25 -29.29 0.86
N GLY A 112 7.50 -29.65 0.53
CA GLY A 112 7.82 -30.47 -0.64
C GLY A 112 7.73 -29.69 -1.95
N THR A 113 7.81 -28.36 -1.91
CA THR A 113 7.76 -27.52 -3.12
C THR A 113 9.00 -27.74 -3.98
N ASP A 114 8.81 -28.10 -5.25
CA ASP A 114 9.92 -28.20 -6.23
C ASP A 114 10.63 -26.85 -6.37
N PRO A 115 11.96 -26.76 -6.10
CA PRO A 115 12.71 -25.52 -6.26
C PRO A 115 12.62 -24.86 -7.63
N ARG A 116 12.43 -25.67 -8.69
CA ARG A 116 12.28 -25.18 -10.07
C ARG A 116 11.03 -24.32 -10.29
N ARG A 117 10.02 -24.45 -9.42
CA ARG A 117 8.82 -23.58 -9.40
C ARG A 117 9.10 -22.21 -8.81
N CYS A 118 10.21 -22.02 -8.10
CA CYS A 118 10.46 -20.84 -7.27
C CYS A 118 11.27 -19.77 -8.00
N VAL A 119 10.81 -18.52 -7.91
CA VAL A 119 11.49 -17.31 -8.42
C VAL A 119 11.64 -16.33 -7.26
N PHE A 120 12.86 -15.88 -6.98
CA PHE A 120 13.16 -15.01 -5.84
C PHE A 120 13.59 -13.64 -6.30
N LEU A 121 13.06 -12.58 -5.68
CA LEU A 121 13.46 -11.18 -5.92
C LEU A 121 14.93 -10.93 -5.54
N SER A 122 15.42 -11.60 -4.49
CA SER A 122 16.79 -11.45 -3.96
C SER A 122 17.86 -12.24 -4.71
N GLU A 123 17.49 -13.11 -5.64
CA GLU A 123 18.49 -13.87 -6.44
C GLU A 123 18.99 -13.02 -7.61
N ARG A 124 20.32 -12.90 -7.70
CA ARG A 124 21.05 -12.14 -8.72
C ARG A 124 20.84 -12.69 -10.13
N PRO A 125 21.25 -11.89 -11.12
CA PRO A 125 20.54 -10.70 -11.56
C PRO A 125 19.58 -11.09 -12.66
N VAL A 126 18.50 -10.42 -12.69
CA VAL A 126 17.82 -10.31 -13.99
C VAL A 126 18.83 -9.60 -14.91
N ARG A 127 19.39 -10.28 -15.89
CA ARG A 127 19.97 -9.61 -17.05
C ARG A 127 18.83 -8.84 -17.70
N GLY A 128 18.70 -7.57 -17.35
CA GLY A 128 17.60 -6.72 -17.79
C GLY A 128 17.78 -5.29 -17.27
N PRO A 129 16.99 -4.32 -17.76
CA PRO A 129 17.16 -2.90 -17.47
C PRO A 129 16.81 -2.49 -16.03
N VAL A 130 16.23 -3.37 -15.21
CA VAL A 130 15.76 -3.03 -13.86
C VAL A 130 16.87 -3.15 -12.82
N ARG A 131 17.16 -2.04 -12.11
CA ARG A 131 18.21 -1.91 -11.09
C ARG A 131 17.62 -2.03 -9.69
N GLU A 132 18.46 -2.28 -8.65
CA GLU A 132 18.05 -2.19 -7.25
C GLU A 132 17.56 -0.80 -6.84
N THR A 133 17.97 0.21 -7.62
CA THR A 133 17.58 1.61 -7.47
C THR A 133 16.24 1.94 -8.12
N ASP A 134 15.57 0.97 -8.79
CA ASP A 134 14.31 1.23 -9.45
C ASP A 134 13.13 1.13 -8.49
N HIS A 135 12.04 1.77 -8.85
CA HIS A 135 10.81 1.77 -8.07
C HIS A 135 10.34 0.34 -7.74
N LEU A 136 9.86 0.09 -6.51
CA LEU A 136 9.51 -1.26 -6.07
C LEU A 136 8.48 -1.93 -6.99
N VAL A 137 7.49 -1.20 -7.52
CA VAL A 137 6.51 -1.76 -8.46
C VAL A 137 7.20 -2.31 -9.71
N ASP A 138 8.18 -1.59 -10.26
CA ASP A 138 8.91 -2.04 -11.47
C ASP A 138 9.74 -3.29 -11.19
N ARG A 139 10.35 -3.35 -10.01
CA ARG A 139 11.09 -4.54 -9.57
C ARG A 139 10.17 -5.75 -9.38
N LEU A 140 8.97 -5.56 -8.85
CA LEU A 140 7.97 -6.61 -8.69
C LEU A 140 7.43 -7.08 -10.05
N LEU A 141 7.18 -6.16 -10.99
CA LEU A 141 6.78 -6.52 -12.35
C LEU A 141 7.88 -7.29 -13.08
N ALA A 142 9.14 -6.87 -12.96
CA ALA A 142 10.28 -7.60 -13.51
C ALA A 142 10.42 -9.00 -12.89
N LEU A 143 10.14 -9.16 -11.59
CA LEU A 143 10.07 -10.48 -10.95
C LEU A 143 8.94 -11.31 -11.55
N GLY A 144 7.73 -10.76 -11.69
CA GLY A 144 6.58 -11.44 -12.27
C GLY A 144 6.76 -11.82 -13.74
N ALA A 145 7.63 -11.09 -14.47
CA ALA A 145 8.00 -11.40 -15.83
C ALA A 145 9.00 -12.59 -15.94
N ARG A 146 9.72 -12.93 -14.86
CA ARG A 146 10.63 -14.08 -14.86
C ARG A 146 9.84 -15.38 -14.96
N MET A 147 10.41 -16.36 -15.67
CA MET A 147 9.83 -17.70 -15.79
C MET A 147 10.50 -18.63 -14.77
N PRO A 148 9.74 -19.40 -13.98
CA PRO A 148 10.31 -20.50 -13.18
C PRO A 148 10.82 -21.63 -14.09
N ALA A 149 11.85 -22.37 -13.63
CA ALA A 149 12.57 -23.32 -14.46
C ALA A 149 11.74 -24.57 -14.85
N ASN A 150 10.59 -24.80 -14.19
CA ASN A 150 9.69 -25.90 -14.51
C ASN A 150 8.67 -25.59 -15.61
N LEU A 151 8.63 -24.34 -16.12
CA LEU A 151 7.68 -23.89 -17.14
C LEU A 151 8.41 -23.37 -18.39
N ARG A 152 7.71 -23.34 -19.53
CA ARG A 152 8.23 -22.84 -20.80
C ARG A 152 7.68 -21.44 -21.09
N SER A 153 8.56 -20.51 -21.47
CA SER A 153 8.17 -19.11 -21.73
C SER A 153 7.18 -18.96 -22.88
N ALA A 154 7.26 -19.82 -23.89
CA ALA A 154 6.34 -19.78 -25.03
C ALA A 154 4.89 -20.13 -24.65
N GLU A 155 4.69 -20.90 -23.57
CA GLU A 155 3.36 -21.30 -23.10
C GLU A 155 2.69 -20.20 -22.26
N TYR A 156 3.48 -19.39 -21.55
CA TYR A 156 3.02 -18.33 -20.65
C TYR A 156 3.72 -17.00 -20.96
N PRO A 157 3.39 -16.34 -22.08
CA PRO A 157 3.99 -15.08 -22.45
C PRO A 157 3.68 -14.00 -21.40
N VAL A 158 4.56 -13.02 -21.28
CA VAL A 158 4.32 -11.87 -20.41
C VAL A 158 3.26 -10.98 -21.05
N PRO A 159 2.12 -10.71 -20.40
CA PRO A 159 1.11 -9.80 -20.93
C PRO A 159 1.69 -8.39 -21.14
N GLY A 160 1.20 -7.68 -22.15
CA GLY A 160 1.55 -6.27 -22.32
C GLY A 160 1.12 -5.45 -21.08
N THR A 161 2.03 -4.65 -20.57
CA THR A 161 1.73 -3.76 -19.44
C THR A 161 1.38 -2.37 -19.98
N ALA A 162 0.18 -1.86 -19.68
CA ALA A 162 -0.16 -0.48 -20.00
C ALA A 162 0.72 0.47 -19.14
N ALA A 163 1.23 1.53 -19.76
CA ALA A 163 2.19 2.45 -19.16
C ALA A 163 1.69 3.16 -17.87
N LEU A 164 0.37 3.28 -17.70
CA LEU A 164 -0.29 3.97 -16.57
C LEU A 164 -0.87 3.03 -15.50
N ASP A 165 -0.54 1.74 -15.55
CA ASP A 165 -1.18 0.74 -14.71
C ASP A 165 -0.46 0.62 -13.35
N GLY A 166 -0.99 1.32 -12.34
CA GLY A 166 -0.52 1.26 -10.96
C GLY A 166 -1.16 0.12 -10.14
N PRO A 167 -0.76 -0.03 -8.88
CA PRO A 167 -1.42 -0.91 -7.91
C PRO A 167 -2.91 -0.58 -7.77
N ARG A 168 -3.74 -1.60 -7.47
CA ARG A 168 -5.20 -1.45 -7.27
C ARG A 168 -5.66 -2.04 -5.96
N LEU A 169 -6.58 -1.36 -5.31
CA LEU A 169 -7.37 -1.85 -4.18
C LEU A 169 -8.85 -1.82 -4.53
N TYR A 170 -9.63 -2.59 -3.80
CA TYR A 170 -11.05 -2.76 -4.03
C TYR A 170 -11.84 -2.46 -2.76
N VAL A 171 -12.92 -1.72 -2.88
CA VAL A 171 -13.89 -1.43 -1.81
C VAL A 171 -15.12 -2.28 -2.05
N LEU A 172 -15.62 -2.94 -1.01
CA LEU A 172 -16.82 -3.75 -1.10
C LEU A 172 -18.07 -2.86 -1.04
N GLU A 173 -19.18 -3.33 -1.61
CA GLU A 173 -20.44 -2.58 -1.61
C GLU A 173 -20.95 -2.30 -0.20
N SER A 174 -20.84 -3.28 0.71
CA SER A 174 -21.17 -3.07 2.12
C SER A 174 -20.35 -1.97 2.79
N GLU A 175 -19.07 -1.83 2.42
CA GLU A 175 -18.19 -0.80 2.97
C GLU A 175 -18.51 0.60 2.42
N ARG A 176 -18.97 0.68 1.16
CA ARG A 176 -19.52 1.92 0.60
C ARG A 176 -20.78 2.34 1.34
N ALA A 177 -21.71 1.41 1.55
CA ALA A 177 -22.94 1.67 2.28
C ALA A 177 -22.67 2.14 3.73
N GLU A 178 -21.73 1.49 4.45
CA GLU A 178 -21.31 1.89 5.80
C GLU A 178 -20.66 3.28 5.81
N ARG A 179 -19.78 3.57 4.85
CA ARG A 179 -19.18 4.90 4.67
C ARG A 179 -20.23 5.97 4.43
N ASP A 180 -21.17 5.73 3.52
CA ASP A 180 -22.20 6.72 3.15
C ASP A 180 -23.15 6.98 4.31
N ALA A 181 -23.51 5.95 5.08
CA ALA A 181 -24.26 6.09 6.33
C ALA A 181 -23.52 6.97 7.33
N TRP A 182 -22.23 6.67 7.57
CA TRP A 182 -21.38 7.44 8.46
C TRP A 182 -21.21 8.90 8.02
N LEU A 183 -21.01 9.15 6.71
CA LEU A 183 -20.90 10.53 6.19
C LEU A 183 -22.21 11.31 6.39
N ARG A 184 -23.38 10.67 6.26
CA ARG A 184 -24.68 11.31 6.56
C ARG A 184 -24.81 11.64 8.05
N GLU A 185 -24.47 10.70 8.94
CA GLU A 185 -24.51 10.91 10.39
C GLU A 185 -23.62 12.07 10.85
N GLN A 186 -22.46 12.25 10.17
CA GLN A 186 -21.55 13.37 10.48
C GLN A 186 -21.95 14.69 9.80
N GLY A 187 -22.99 14.74 8.99
CA GLY A 187 -23.37 15.93 8.19
C GLY A 187 -22.38 16.26 7.07
N TYR A 188 -21.66 15.27 6.56
CA TYR A 188 -20.65 15.42 5.50
C TYR A 188 -21.16 15.03 4.10
N SER A 189 -22.37 14.49 4.01
CA SER A 189 -22.96 14.02 2.77
C SER A 189 -23.06 15.14 1.74
N GLY A 190 -22.67 14.86 0.49
CA GLY A 190 -22.73 15.83 -0.62
C GLY A 190 -21.63 16.91 -0.59
N ARG A 191 -20.74 16.90 0.40
CA ARG A 191 -19.63 17.85 0.50
C ARG A 191 -18.34 17.25 -0.08
N GLU A 192 -17.45 18.09 -0.57
CA GLU A 192 -16.12 17.68 -0.95
C GLU A 192 -15.37 17.13 0.28
N LEU A 193 -14.78 15.93 0.17
CA LEU A 193 -14.03 15.29 1.24
C LEU A 193 -12.52 15.33 0.93
N ILE A 194 -11.75 15.99 1.78
CA ILE A 194 -10.29 16.07 1.70
C ILE A 194 -9.71 15.34 2.91
N LEU A 195 -8.91 14.30 2.64
CA LEU A 195 -8.29 13.50 3.71
C LEU A 195 -6.90 14.03 4.06
N VAL A 196 -6.58 14.00 5.36
CA VAL A 196 -5.24 14.33 5.85
C VAL A 196 -4.76 13.23 6.81
N GLN A 197 -3.63 12.60 6.48
CA GLN A 197 -2.99 11.53 7.27
C GLN A 197 -1.65 12.02 7.82
N PRO A 198 -1.63 12.62 9.01
CA PRO A 198 -0.40 13.17 9.59
C PRO A 198 0.49 12.13 10.25
N GLY A 199 -0.06 10.95 10.56
CA GLY A 199 0.61 9.94 11.35
C GLY A 199 1.18 8.77 10.56
N ASN A 200 2.05 8.02 11.23
CA ASN A 200 2.64 6.77 10.77
C ASN A 200 2.76 5.78 11.94
N HIS A 201 3.34 4.60 11.71
CA HIS A 201 3.47 3.57 12.76
C HIS A 201 4.29 4.02 13.99
N ARG A 202 5.13 5.08 13.91
CA ARG A 202 5.92 5.62 15.02
C ARG A 202 5.12 6.64 15.84
N THR A 203 4.07 7.21 15.26
CA THR A 203 3.20 8.17 15.94
C THR A 203 2.07 7.52 16.73
N MET A 204 1.90 6.21 16.61
CA MET A 204 0.91 5.44 17.39
C MET A 204 1.24 5.39 18.88
N GLY A 205 0.21 5.40 19.72
CA GLY A 205 0.31 5.23 21.17
C GLY A 205 0.27 6.53 21.96
N PRO A 206 0.42 6.45 23.30
CA PRO A 206 0.26 7.59 24.20
C PRO A 206 1.29 8.68 23.96
N ARG A 207 0.93 9.93 24.28
CA ARG A 207 1.74 11.14 24.03
C ARG A 207 3.20 11.00 24.49
N ARG A 208 3.44 10.45 25.70
CA ARG A 208 4.82 10.27 26.23
C ARG A 208 5.66 9.32 25.38
N ALA A 209 5.09 8.23 24.87
CA ALA A 209 5.81 7.29 24.03
C ALA A 209 6.08 7.89 22.63
N ARG A 210 5.13 8.69 22.11
CA ARG A 210 5.28 9.46 20.87
C ARG A 210 6.42 10.46 21.01
N TRP A 211 6.45 11.29 22.05
CA TRP A 211 7.49 12.30 22.29
C TRP A 211 8.92 11.73 22.27
N ARG A 212 9.12 10.55 22.85
CA ARG A 212 10.43 9.88 22.84
C ARG A 212 10.89 9.47 21.43
N ARG A 213 9.96 9.31 20.48
CA ARG A 213 10.25 8.85 19.11
C ARG A 213 10.36 10.01 18.11
N LEU A 214 9.84 11.19 18.42
CA LEU A 214 9.79 12.32 17.48
C LEU A 214 11.16 12.70 16.94
N ASN A 215 12.18 12.72 17.78
CA ASN A 215 13.56 13.06 17.36
C ASN A 215 14.16 12.03 16.38
N THR A 216 13.68 10.80 16.40
CA THR A 216 14.13 9.70 15.53
C THR A 216 13.18 9.43 14.36
N ASP A 217 12.01 10.07 14.33
CA ASP A 217 11.03 9.94 13.26
C ASP A 217 11.28 10.99 12.18
N ASP A 218 11.95 10.57 11.12
CA ASP A 218 12.23 11.43 9.96
C ASP A 218 10.96 11.87 9.21
N LYS A 219 9.83 11.16 9.41
CA LYS A 219 8.52 11.45 8.80
C LYS A 219 7.64 12.36 9.65
N TRP A 220 8.14 12.78 10.82
CA TRP A 220 7.41 13.68 11.70
C TRP A 220 7.38 15.09 11.11
N TRP A 221 6.16 15.64 10.97
CA TRP A 221 5.93 17.05 10.64
C TRP A 221 5.25 17.73 11.83
N PRO A 222 5.70 18.95 12.24
CA PRO A 222 5.20 19.63 13.43
C PRO A 222 3.69 19.87 13.40
N ILE A 223 3.05 19.79 14.58
CA ILE A 223 1.60 19.99 14.75
C ILE A 223 1.17 21.35 14.21
N GLU A 224 1.97 22.39 14.49
CA GLU A 224 1.73 23.77 14.07
C GLU A 224 1.72 23.91 12.55
N ARG A 225 2.55 23.14 11.86
CA ARG A 225 2.58 23.12 10.39
C ARG A 225 1.38 22.41 9.80
N TRP A 226 0.93 21.31 10.41
CA TRP A 226 -0.33 20.68 10.03
C TRP A 226 -1.50 21.63 10.24
N ALA A 227 -1.53 22.35 11.35
CA ALA A 227 -2.57 23.34 11.63
C ALA A 227 -2.58 24.46 10.59
N GLN A 228 -1.42 25.04 10.27
CA GLN A 228 -1.29 26.08 9.23
C GLN A 228 -1.72 25.56 7.84
N LEU A 229 -1.33 24.32 7.48
CA LEU A 229 -1.77 23.71 6.23
C LEU A 229 -3.29 23.61 6.16
N LEU A 230 -3.94 23.08 7.22
CA LEU A 230 -5.38 22.91 7.29
C LEU A 230 -6.13 24.24 7.26
N GLN A 231 -5.60 25.29 7.92
CA GLN A 231 -6.17 26.64 7.85
C GLN A 231 -6.15 27.18 6.40
N ARG A 232 -5.04 27.01 5.69
CA ARG A 232 -4.92 27.43 4.28
C ARG A 232 -5.80 26.61 3.35
N MET A 233 -5.92 25.30 3.58
CA MET A 233 -6.83 24.43 2.82
C MET A 233 -8.29 24.84 3.03
N HIS A 234 -8.67 25.17 4.27
CA HIS A 234 -10.00 25.67 4.59
C HIS A 234 -10.31 27.01 3.92
N GLN A 235 -9.34 27.93 3.90
CA GLN A 235 -9.48 29.21 3.18
C GLN A 235 -9.66 29.03 1.67
N ALA A 236 -8.99 28.03 1.08
CA ALA A 236 -9.09 27.74 -0.35
C ALA A 236 -10.39 26.98 -0.70
N HIS A 237 -10.88 26.12 0.19
CA HIS A 237 -12.08 25.27 0.02
C HIS A 237 -12.94 25.33 1.29
N PRO A 238 -13.66 26.45 1.54
CA PRO A 238 -14.38 26.67 2.81
C PRO A 238 -15.54 25.68 3.03
N ASP A 239 -16.13 25.15 1.96
CA ASP A 239 -17.24 24.20 1.99
C ASP A 239 -16.78 22.74 2.08
N ALA A 240 -15.50 22.46 1.88
CA ALA A 240 -14.95 21.10 1.96
C ALA A 240 -14.90 20.59 3.40
N VAL A 241 -15.02 19.29 3.54
CA VAL A 241 -14.74 18.57 4.80
C VAL A 241 -13.25 18.24 4.84
N LEU A 242 -12.51 18.87 5.73
CA LEU A 242 -11.13 18.51 6.04
C LEU A 242 -11.15 17.45 7.13
N LEU A 243 -10.80 16.20 6.77
CA LEU A 243 -10.88 15.06 7.68
C LEU A 243 -9.48 14.54 8.02
N LEU A 244 -9.03 14.83 9.26
CA LEU A 244 -7.86 14.22 9.85
C LEU A 244 -8.16 12.76 10.17
N ARG A 245 -7.47 11.85 9.52
CA ARG A 245 -7.68 10.42 9.72
C ARG A 245 -6.40 9.74 10.24
N GLY A 246 -6.58 8.67 11.01
CA GLY A 246 -5.52 7.81 11.52
C GLY A 246 -6.08 6.47 11.99
N SER A 247 -5.27 5.65 12.66
CA SER A 247 -5.76 4.54 13.46
C SER A 247 -6.41 5.06 14.76
N LYS A 248 -7.09 4.18 15.50
CA LYS A 248 -7.64 4.56 16.81
C LYS A 248 -6.55 5.03 17.78
N GLU A 249 -5.36 4.46 17.70
CA GLU A 249 -4.21 4.80 18.52
C GLU A 249 -3.60 6.18 18.15
N GLU A 250 -3.92 6.70 16.99
CA GLU A 250 -3.47 8.03 16.52
C GLU A 250 -4.45 9.15 16.88
N LEU A 251 -5.67 8.85 17.34
CA LEU A 251 -6.68 9.86 17.71
C LEU A 251 -6.17 10.98 18.63
N PRO A 252 -5.30 10.73 19.62
CA PRO A 252 -4.72 11.81 20.43
C PRO A 252 -3.94 12.83 19.60
N LEU A 253 -3.13 12.36 18.63
CA LEU A 253 -2.40 13.24 17.71
C LEU A 253 -3.36 14.05 16.83
N LEU A 254 -4.39 13.40 16.28
CA LEU A 254 -5.35 14.08 15.40
C LEU A 254 -6.09 15.19 16.13
N ARG A 255 -6.49 14.96 17.38
CA ARG A 255 -7.14 15.97 18.23
C ARG A 255 -6.21 17.13 18.60
N GLU A 256 -4.93 16.85 18.86
CA GLU A 256 -3.93 17.90 19.09
C GLU A 256 -3.79 18.81 17.86
N ILE A 257 -3.72 18.22 16.65
CA ILE A 257 -3.67 18.99 15.40
C ILE A 257 -4.98 19.78 15.19
N GLN A 258 -6.13 19.12 15.37
CA GLN A 258 -7.44 19.78 15.26
C GLN A 258 -7.54 21.00 16.19
N ALA A 259 -7.19 20.83 17.46
CA ALA A 259 -7.20 21.94 18.44
C ALA A 259 -6.28 23.09 18.02
N ALA A 260 -5.09 22.79 17.48
CA ALA A 260 -4.15 23.79 17.01
C ALA A 260 -4.65 24.58 15.79
N THR A 261 -5.59 24.02 15.00
CA THR A 261 -6.18 24.76 13.86
C THR A 261 -7.11 25.90 14.30
N GLY A 262 -7.75 25.78 15.46
CA GLY A 262 -8.85 26.66 15.88
C GLY A 262 -10.13 26.52 15.04
N LEU A 263 -10.19 25.56 14.09
CA LEU A 263 -11.31 25.39 13.16
C LEU A 263 -12.25 24.28 13.64
N LYS A 264 -13.55 24.60 13.77
CA LYS A 264 -14.61 23.60 14.07
C LYS A 264 -14.94 22.69 12.87
N SER A 265 -14.60 23.12 11.65
CA SER A 265 -14.87 22.41 10.40
C SER A 265 -13.90 21.26 10.12
N VAL A 266 -12.81 21.14 10.88
CA VAL A 266 -11.85 20.04 10.76
C VAL A 266 -12.33 18.86 11.58
N GLY A 267 -12.66 17.75 10.91
CA GLY A 267 -13.05 16.49 11.55
C GLY A 267 -11.85 15.62 11.94
N THR A 268 -12.05 14.69 12.89
CA THR A 268 -11.07 13.66 13.24
C THR A 268 -11.71 12.29 13.26
N VAL A 269 -11.06 11.27 12.69
CA VAL A 269 -11.57 9.89 12.70
C VAL A 269 -10.47 8.86 12.84
N GLY A 270 -10.70 7.88 13.73
CA GLY A 270 -9.91 6.66 13.83
C GLY A 270 -10.54 5.53 13.03
N THR A 271 -9.84 5.01 12.03
CA THR A 271 -10.39 4.02 11.09
C THR A 271 -9.66 2.69 11.12
N THR A 272 -10.35 1.62 10.77
CA THR A 272 -9.77 0.38 10.28
C THR A 272 -9.21 0.58 8.86
N LEU A 273 -8.48 -0.40 8.33
CA LEU A 273 -7.98 -0.33 6.95
C LEU A 273 -9.12 -0.32 5.92
N ARG A 274 -10.19 -1.09 6.16
CA ARG A 274 -11.31 -1.14 5.21
C ARG A 274 -12.10 0.16 5.19
N GLN A 275 -12.31 0.77 6.36
CA GLN A 275 -12.90 2.11 6.46
C GLN A 275 -12.01 3.18 5.81
N LEU A 276 -10.67 3.10 5.95
CA LEU A 276 -9.76 3.96 5.20
C LEU A 276 -9.98 3.82 3.69
N TYR A 277 -10.07 2.60 3.17
CA TYR A 277 -10.25 2.37 1.73
C TYR A 277 -11.57 2.97 1.23
N ALA A 278 -12.66 2.76 1.97
CA ALA A 278 -13.95 3.35 1.64
C ALA A 278 -13.92 4.89 1.66
N LEU A 279 -13.27 5.50 2.65
CA LEU A 279 -13.10 6.96 2.70
C LEU A 279 -12.21 7.49 1.56
N CYS A 280 -11.12 6.78 1.23
CA CYS A 280 -10.26 7.14 0.09
C CYS A 280 -11.04 7.13 -1.23
N GLU A 281 -11.91 6.14 -1.45
CA GLU A 281 -12.73 6.08 -2.66
C GLU A 281 -13.66 7.30 -2.80
N ALA A 282 -14.14 7.87 -1.69
CA ALA A 282 -15.01 9.06 -1.68
C ALA A 282 -14.25 10.40 -1.66
N ALA A 283 -12.95 10.39 -1.31
CA ALA A 283 -12.20 11.63 -1.12
C ALA A 283 -11.80 12.29 -2.46
N SER A 284 -11.88 13.61 -2.57
CA SER A 284 -11.42 14.39 -3.74
C SER A 284 -9.90 14.46 -3.83
N SER A 285 -9.23 14.53 -2.67
CA SER A 285 -7.77 14.56 -2.57
C SER A 285 -7.29 14.11 -1.20
N MET A 286 -5.98 13.85 -1.09
CA MET A 286 -5.37 13.49 0.20
C MET A 286 -3.98 14.11 0.34
N VAL A 287 -3.62 14.51 1.57
CA VAL A 287 -2.25 14.79 2.00
C VAL A 287 -1.84 13.78 3.04
N SER A 288 -0.71 13.12 2.86
CA SER A 288 -0.24 12.06 3.76
C SER A 288 1.26 12.16 3.99
N VAL A 289 1.74 11.81 5.18
CA VAL A 289 3.15 11.44 5.32
C VAL A 289 3.42 10.15 4.56
N ASP A 290 4.69 9.89 4.21
CA ASP A 290 5.10 8.61 3.58
C ASP A 290 4.74 7.42 4.49
N SER A 291 3.64 6.75 4.14
CA SER A 291 3.03 5.68 4.93
C SER A 291 2.12 4.78 4.09
N GLY A 292 1.79 3.60 4.61
CA GLY A 292 0.88 2.67 3.94
C GLY A 292 -0.47 3.26 3.47
N PRO A 293 -1.13 4.12 4.27
CA PRO A 293 -2.32 4.87 3.85
C PRO A 293 -2.17 5.68 2.56
N GLY A 294 -1.02 6.33 2.33
CA GLY A 294 -0.76 7.05 1.08
C GLY A 294 -0.74 6.10 -0.14
N HIS A 295 -0.12 4.93 0.00
CA HIS A 295 -0.17 3.90 -1.05
C HIS A 295 -1.59 3.40 -1.31
N ALA A 296 -2.40 3.24 -0.27
CA ALA A 296 -3.79 2.84 -0.41
C ALA A 296 -4.62 3.90 -1.14
N ALA A 297 -4.43 5.17 -0.81
CA ALA A 297 -5.10 6.28 -1.47
C ALA A 297 -4.77 6.32 -2.98
N ALA A 298 -3.50 6.24 -3.34
CA ALA A 298 -3.10 6.21 -4.76
C ALA A 298 -3.67 5.00 -5.50
N ALA A 299 -3.67 3.80 -4.87
CA ALA A 299 -4.24 2.57 -5.45
C ALA A 299 -5.77 2.63 -5.62
N LEU A 300 -6.43 3.58 -4.95
CA LEU A 300 -7.85 3.93 -5.12
C LEU A 300 -8.03 5.21 -5.96
N SER A 301 -7.01 5.61 -6.69
CA SER A 301 -7.03 6.75 -7.62
C SER A 301 -7.29 8.10 -6.97
N VAL A 302 -6.92 8.28 -5.70
CA VAL A 302 -7.02 9.58 -5.01
C VAL A 302 -5.88 10.48 -5.47
N PRO A 303 -6.14 11.71 -5.93
CA PRO A 303 -5.12 12.75 -6.08
C PRO A 303 -4.40 12.96 -4.74
N LEU A 304 -3.06 12.88 -4.74
CA LEU A 304 -2.32 12.68 -3.50
C LEU A 304 -1.06 13.55 -3.43
N VAL A 305 -0.81 14.13 -2.27
CA VAL A 305 0.50 14.67 -1.90
C VAL A 305 1.10 13.84 -0.79
N VAL A 306 2.34 13.37 -0.97
CA VAL A 306 3.07 12.60 0.03
C VAL A 306 4.25 13.41 0.56
N LEU A 307 4.24 13.65 1.87
CA LEU A 307 5.31 14.31 2.60
C LEU A 307 6.36 13.28 3.01
N TYR A 308 7.56 13.40 2.47
CA TYR A 308 8.67 12.48 2.69
C TYR A 308 9.66 12.99 3.74
N GLY A 309 10.22 12.02 4.49
CA GLY A 309 11.41 12.22 5.31
C GLY A 309 12.69 11.87 4.56
N ALA A 310 13.41 10.85 5.03
CA ALA A 310 14.69 10.42 4.47
C ALA A 310 14.55 9.55 3.21
N GLU A 311 13.40 8.93 3.01
CA GLU A 311 13.18 8.02 1.87
C GLU A 311 13.10 8.80 0.55
N SER A 312 13.52 8.17 -0.53
CA SER A 312 13.46 8.77 -1.86
C SER A 312 12.12 8.49 -2.54
N PRO A 313 11.41 9.54 -3.03
CA PRO A 313 10.22 9.34 -3.85
C PRO A 313 10.46 8.51 -5.11
N LEU A 314 11.68 8.49 -5.65
CA LEU A 314 12.03 7.67 -6.82
C LEU A 314 11.74 6.18 -6.61
N TYR A 315 11.85 5.70 -5.37
CA TYR A 315 11.64 4.29 -5.04
C TYR A 315 10.26 3.99 -4.47
N TRP A 316 9.63 4.98 -3.82
CA TRP A 316 8.48 4.76 -2.96
C TRP A 316 7.27 5.64 -3.27
N LEU A 317 7.33 6.52 -4.30
CA LEU A 317 6.16 7.33 -4.62
C LEU A 317 4.98 6.43 -5.00
N PRO A 318 3.83 6.54 -4.30
CA PRO A 318 2.66 5.75 -4.66
C PRO A 318 2.25 5.98 -6.12
N ARG A 319 1.76 4.93 -6.78
CA ARG A 319 1.31 5.00 -8.18
C ARG A 319 -0.19 4.77 -8.27
N SER A 320 -0.86 5.58 -9.06
CA SER A 320 -2.29 5.46 -9.35
C SER A 320 -2.53 4.54 -10.55
N PRO A 321 -3.55 3.66 -10.51
CA PRO A 321 -3.94 2.83 -11.66
C PRO A 321 -4.68 3.61 -12.76
N SER A 322 -5.19 4.81 -12.47
CA SER A 322 -5.94 5.65 -13.40
C SER A 322 -5.17 6.88 -13.88
N GLY A 323 -3.90 7.03 -13.47
CA GLY A 323 -3.12 8.23 -13.78
C GLY A 323 -3.47 9.45 -12.92
N SER A 324 -4.25 9.31 -11.83
CA SER A 324 -4.48 10.41 -10.88
C SER A 324 -3.15 10.93 -10.36
N PRO A 325 -2.99 12.27 -10.23
CA PRO A 325 -1.70 12.86 -9.87
C PRO A 325 -1.28 12.48 -8.45
N VAL A 326 -0.03 12.08 -8.32
CA VAL A 326 0.64 11.84 -7.03
C VAL A 326 1.92 12.64 -6.99
N LEU A 327 2.00 13.58 -6.07
CA LEU A 327 3.15 14.47 -5.92
C LEU A 327 3.87 14.20 -4.59
N SER A 328 5.19 14.38 -4.60
CA SER A 328 6.02 14.35 -3.40
C SER A 328 6.34 15.74 -2.88
N ALA A 329 6.36 15.90 -1.58
CA ALA A 329 6.93 17.06 -0.90
C ALA A 329 8.09 16.59 -0.03
N GLY A 330 9.31 17.03 -0.33
CA GLY A 330 10.54 16.56 0.33
C GLY A 330 11.02 15.20 -0.14
N GLY A 331 11.80 14.55 0.71
CA GLY A 331 12.46 13.27 0.42
C GLY A 331 13.85 13.42 -0.20
N ALA A 332 14.68 12.36 -0.14
CA ALA A 332 16.02 12.40 -0.69
C ALA A 332 16.00 12.57 -2.22
N PRO A 333 16.88 13.41 -2.80
CA PRO A 333 17.99 14.15 -2.14
C PRO A 333 17.61 15.53 -1.57
N VAL A 334 16.34 15.99 -1.71
CA VAL A 334 15.88 17.34 -1.39
C VAL A 334 15.82 17.60 0.13
N SER A 335 15.36 16.60 0.90
CA SER A 335 15.33 16.65 2.36
C SER A 335 15.64 15.30 2.97
N ARG A 336 16.04 15.29 4.25
CA ARG A 336 16.25 14.07 5.03
C ARG A 336 15.21 13.88 6.13
N ARG A 337 14.39 14.92 6.37
CA ARG A 337 13.35 14.93 7.40
C ARG A 337 12.14 15.72 6.89
N ALA A 338 10.96 15.27 7.23
CA ALA A 338 9.72 15.94 6.87
C ALA A 338 9.64 17.35 7.47
N ASP A 339 10.17 17.56 8.67
CA ASP A 339 10.22 18.88 9.32
C ASP A 339 11.11 19.93 8.62
N GLN A 340 11.86 19.54 7.59
CA GLN A 340 12.58 20.47 6.70
C GLN A 340 11.68 21.02 5.57
N VAL A 341 10.52 20.41 5.33
CA VAL A 341 9.61 20.81 4.26
C VAL A 341 8.68 21.91 4.77
N SER A 342 8.56 23.02 4.03
CA SER A 342 7.71 24.13 4.40
C SER A 342 6.22 23.85 4.15
N VAL A 343 5.33 24.60 4.84
CA VAL A 343 3.89 24.58 4.60
C VAL A 343 3.56 25.02 3.17
N ASP A 344 4.29 26.03 2.66
CA ASP A 344 4.10 26.53 1.29
C ASP A 344 4.34 25.45 0.24
N THR A 345 5.39 24.62 0.42
CA THR A 345 5.70 23.50 -0.49
C THR A 345 4.55 22.49 -0.52
N VAL A 346 4.05 22.08 0.66
CA VAL A 346 2.97 21.08 0.76
C VAL A 346 1.66 21.64 0.24
N PHE A 347 1.33 22.90 0.57
CA PHE A 347 0.12 23.57 0.12
C PHE A 347 0.09 23.79 -1.39
N SER A 348 1.19 24.24 -1.99
CA SER A 348 1.31 24.41 -3.44
C SER A 348 1.17 23.10 -4.19
N ALA A 349 1.80 22.02 -3.70
CA ALA A 349 1.64 20.69 -4.25
C ALA A 349 0.18 20.21 -4.15
N TRP A 350 -0.48 20.41 -2.99
CA TRP A 350 -1.88 20.04 -2.83
C TRP A 350 -2.81 20.82 -3.77
N ARG A 351 -2.63 22.13 -3.91
CA ARG A 351 -3.40 22.94 -4.88
C ARG A 351 -3.30 22.43 -6.30
N SER A 352 -2.15 21.89 -6.70
CA SER A 352 -1.95 21.33 -8.05
C SER A 352 -2.75 20.05 -8.27
N VAL A 353 -3.14 19.32 -7.22
CA VAL A 353 -3.89 18.07 -7.33
C VAL A 353 -5.36 18.21 -6.93
N ALA A 354 -5.73 19.20 -6.13
CA ALA A 354 -7.06 19.34 -5.55
C ALA A 354 -8.18 19.57 -6.59
N GLY A 355 -7.87 20.11 -7.77
CA GLY A 355 -8.84 20.32 -8.85
C GLY A 355 -8.97 19.15 -9.84
N TYR A 356 -8.24 18.07 -9.62
CA TYR A 356 -8.23 16.93 -10.54
C TYR A 356 -9.55 16.15 -10.45
N LYS A 357 -10.24 16.03 -11.59
CA LYS A 357 -11.44 15.18 -11.72
C LYS A 357 -10.98 13.76 -12.08
N ARG A 358 -11.37 12.80 -11.26
CA ARG A 358 -11.11 11.39 -11.55
C ARG A 358 -11.85 10.95 -12.80
N PRO A 359 -11.22 10.10 -13.64
CA PRO A 359 -11.87 9.55 -14.82
C PRO A 359 -13.04 8.62 -14.48
#